data_ef48ff38f5c98a37f73bfcae52783d73
#
_entry.id   ef48ff38f5c98a37f73bfcae52783d73
#
_cell.length_a   1.000
_cell.length_b   1.000
_cell.length_c   1.000
_cell.angle_alpha   90.00
_cell.angle_beta   90.00
_cell.angle_gamma   90.00
#
_symmetry.space_group_name_H-M   'P 1'
#
loop_
_entity.id
_entity.type
_entity.pdbx_description
1 polymer ?
#
loop_
_entity_poly.entity_id
_entity_poly.type
_entity_poly.pdbx_seq_one_letter_code
_entity_poly.pdbx_strand_id
1 'polypeptide(L)'
;PSIAASCMLSVKNPPLSLTGRGVFVAVIDTGIDIFHPDFIDENGDTKIYALWDQTVKGSPPKPFLNGNLYTKEEINKVLHSESGRYDFRSRDRSGHGTHVASICAGINGVAPEAELIVVKLGDTREKGFPRTTQLMTALQYVINEASQAGRPVAVNISYGHNYGDHRGNSLLERFISQIAQQWKCTICIGTGNEGNSGKHKQGKLIKEEQKILLDIAPFEQ
;
A
#
# COMPACT_ATOMS: atom_id res chain seq x y z
N PRO A 1 -5.50 9.19 -18.92
CA PRO A 1 -6.02 7.99 -19.63
C PRO A 1 -6.59 6.93 -18.66
N SER A 2 -5.91 6.59 -17.55
CA SER A 2 -6.31 5.54 -16.59
C SER A 2 -7.65 5.81 -15.91
N ILE A 3 -7.92 7.05 -15.48
CA ILE A 3 -9.17 7.44 -14.83
C ILE A 3 -10.37 7.18 -15.76
N ALA A 4 -10.24 7.55 -17.04
CA ALA A 4 -11.30 7.31 -18.02
C ALA A 4 -11.47 5.80 -18.32
N ALA A 5 -10.37 5.08 -18.49
CA ALA A 5 -10.39 3.64 -18.73
C ALA A 5 -11.01 2.83 -17.56
N SER A 6 -10.90 3.35 -16.33
CA SER A 6 -11.48 2.73 -15.13
C SER A 6 -12.91 3.20 -14.84
N CYS A 7 -13.57 3.90 -15.76
CA CYS A 7 -14.93 4.45 -15.61
C CYS A 7 -15.10 5.40 -14.40
N MET A 8 -14.01 5.97 -13.89
CA MET A 8 -14.04 6.84 -12.70
C MET A 8 -14.67 8.20 -12.95
N LEU A 9 -14.78 8.63 -14.22
CA LEU A 9 -15.36 9.93 -14.55
C LEU A 9 -16.84 10.04 -14.13
N SER A 10 -17.61 8.96 -14.25
CA SER A 10 -19.01 8.94 -13.82
C SER A 10 -19.18 9.06 -12.31
N VAL A 11 -18.17 8.67 -11.53
CA VAL A 11 -18.17 8.75 -10.07
C VAL A 11 -17.69 10.12 -9.59
N LYS A 12 -16.71 10.71 -10.28
CA LYS A 12 -16.11 12.00 -9.94
C LYS A 12 -16.96 13.20 -10.40
N ASN A 13 -17.75 13.02 -11.46
CA ASN A 13 -18.58 14.08 -12.04
C ASN A 13 -20.00 14.03 -11.47
N PRO A 14 -20.77 15.14 -11.64
CA PRO A 14 -22.19 15.15 -11.32
C PRO A 14 -22.95 13.98 -12.02
N PRO A 15 -23.98 13.39 -11.38
CA PRO A 15 -24.58 13.84 -10.10
C PRO A 15 -23.88 13.32 -8.85
N LEU A 16 -22.92 12.39 -8.94
CA LEU A 16 -22.32 11.75 -7.76
C LEU A 16 -21.26 12.64 -7.10
N SER A 17 -20.34 13.22 -7.86
CA SER A 17 -19.28 14.13 -7.39
C SER A 17 -18.52 13.61 -6.16
N LEU A 18 -18.19 12.30 -6.13
CA LEU A 18 -17.54 11.70 -4.98
C LEU A 18 -16.04 12.04 -4.96
N THR A 19 -15.57 12.47 -3.81
CA THR A 19 -14.19 12.96 -3.60
C THR A 19 -13.37 12.13 -2.62
N GLY A 20 -14.01 11.16 -1.96
CA GLY A 20 -13.39 10.35 -0.89
C GLY A 20 -13.46 11.01 0.49
N ARG A 21 -14.22 12.11 0.66
CA ARG A 21 -14.40 12.78 1.95
C ARG A 21 -14.95 11.79 3.00
N GLY A 22 -14.32 11.75 4.17
CA GLY A 22 -14.71 10.87 5.28
C GLY A 22 -14.23 9.42 5.15
N VAL A 23 -13.52 9.08 4.08
CA VAL A 23 -12.96 7.75 3.85
C VAL A 23 -11.45 7.77 4.07
N PHE A 24 -10.88 6.69 4.58
CA PHE A 24 -9.45 6.45 4.53
C PHE A 24 -9.06 5.73 3.25
N VAL A 25 -7.96 6.17 2.66
CA VAL A 25 -7.20 5.38 1.68
C VAL A 25 -5.93 4.91 2.35
N ALA A 26 -5.78 3.61 2.47
CA ALA A 26 -4.56 3.03 3.02
C ALA A 26 -3.62 2.57 1.90
N VAL A 27 -2.35 2.91 2.03
CA VAL A 27 -1.29 2.49 1.09
C VAL A 27 -0.23 1.73 1.86
N ILE A 28 -0.10 0.44 1.55
CA ILE A 28 0.91 -0.47 2.12
C ILE A 28 1.97 -0.68 1.03
N ASP A 29 3.11 0.02 1.17
CA ASP A 29 4.10 0.15 0.09
C ASP A 29 5.51 0.48 0.62
N THR A 30 6.37 1.09 -0.21
CA THR A 30 7.76 1.49 0.10
C THR A 30 7.87 2.70 1.01
N GLY A 31 6.76 3.33 1.38
CA GLY A 31 6.68 4.54 2.19
C GLY A 31 6.01 5.70 1.45
N ILE A 32 6.25 6.90 1.92
CA ILE A 32 5.73 8.14 1.33
C ILE A 32 6.69 9.28 1.59
N ASP A 33 6.84 10.19 0.63
CA ASP A 33 7.46 11.49 0.85
C ASP A 33 6.42 12.46 1.43
N ILE A 34 6.48 12.70 2.74
CA ILE A 34 5.54 13.58 3.44
C ILE A 34 5.63 15.04 2.99
N PHE A 35 6.74 15.43 2.33
CA PHE A 35 6.96 16.81 1.83
C PHE A 35 6.48 16.99 0.38
N HIS A 36 5.90 15.95 -0.22
CA HIS A 36 5.36 16.06 -1.57
C HIS A 36 4.08 16.91 -1.55
N PRO A 37 3.95 17.90 -2.44
CA PRO A 37 2.82 18.84 -2.43
C PRO A 37 1.44 18.18 -2.57
N ASP A 38 1.35 17.01 -3.18
CA ASP A 38 0.09 16.26 -3.30
C ASP A 38 -0.52 15.82 -1.95
N PHE A 39 0.28 15.86 -0.87
CA PHE A 39 -0.17 15.44 0.45
C PHE A 39 -0.23 16.58 1.47
N ILE A 40 -0.09 17.81 1.01
CA ILE A 40 -0.11 19.01 1.84
C ILE A 40 -1.29 19.88 1.36
N ASP A 41 -2.14 20.27 2.28
CA ASP A 41 -3.28 21.14 1.99
C ASP A 41 -2.88 22.62 1.86
N GLU A 42 -3.86 23.47 1.60
CA GLU A 42 -3.67 24.93 1.44
C GLU A 42 -3.17 25.64 2.71
N ASN A 43 -3.33 25.00 3.89
CA ASN A 43 -2.85 25.51 5.17
C ASN A 43 -1.42 25.05 5.48
N GLY A 44 -0.84 24.21 4.64
CA GLY A 44 0.46 23.57 4.86
C GLY A 44 0.38 22.32 5.74
N ASP A 45 -0.82 21.81 6.03
CA ASP A 45 -1.04 20.63 6.85
C ASP A 45 -1.11 19.35 6.01
N THR A 46 -0.68 18.24 6.62
CA THR A 46 -0.66 16.95 5.95
C THR A 46 -2.05 16.32 5.81
N LYS A 47 -2.28 15.64 4.69
CA LYS A 47 -3.40 14.73 4.49
C LYS A 47 -3.15 13.32 5.04
N ILE A 48 -1.94 13.06 5.52
CA ILE A 48 -1.57 11.76 6.09
C ILE A 48 -2.08 11.72 7.54
N TYR A 49 -3.08 10.86 7.77
CA TYR A 49 -3.63 10.62 9.10
C TYR A 49 -2.63 9.91 10.00
N ALA A 50 -1.95 8.88 9.47
CA ALA A 50 -0.95 8.13 10.18
C ALA A 50 0.04 7.48 9.22
N LEU A 51 1.31 7.42 9.61
CA LEU A 51 2.39 6.73 8.90
C LEU A 51 3.09 5.78 9.87
N TRP A 52 2.97 4.47 9.61
CA TRP A 52 3.76 3.47 10.32
C TRP A 52 4.93 2.99 9.45
N ASP A 53 6.13 3.36 9.84
CA ASP A 53 7.35 2.88 9.19
C ASP A 53 7.91 1.67 9.94
N GLN A 54 7.81 0.48 9.34
CA GLN A 54 8.30 -0.77 9.93
C GLN A 54 9.83 -0.89 9.91
N THR A 55 10.55 0.00 9.20
CA THR A 55 12.01 -0.06 9.00
C THR A 55 12.80 0.72 10.04
N VAL A 56 12.17 1.70 10.71
CA VAL A 56 12.83 2.60 11.68
C VAL A 56 12.55 2.11 13.09
N LYS A 57 13.56 2.14 13.94
CA LYS A 57 13.38 1.89 15.38
C LYS A 57 12.77 3.12 16.04
N GLY A 58 11.72 2.92 16.83
CA GLY A 58 11.03 3.99 17.52
C GLY A 58 9.88 3.49 18.37
N SER A 59 8.77 4.21 18.37
CA SER A 59 7.54 3.90 19.09
C SER A 59 6.53 3.25 18.14
N PRO A 60 6.43 1.91 18.09
CA PRO A 60 5.47 1.24 17.20
C PRO A 60 4.02 1.44 17.68
N PRO A 61 3.04 1.34 16.78
CA PRO A 61 1.64 1.32 17.17
C PRO A 61 1.33 0.05 17.97
N LYS A 62 0.52 0.17 19.02
CA LYS A 62 0.09 -1.01 19.80
C LYS A 62 -0.92 -1.85 19.00
N PRO A 63 -0.86 -3.19 19.06
CA PRO A 63 0.01 -4.04 19.89
C PRO A 63 1.32 -4.46 19.21
N PHE A 64 1.73 -3.81 18.12
CA PHE A 64 2.90 -4.20 17.33
C PHE A 64 4.21 -3.82 18.06
N LEU A 65 5.31 -4.51 17.70
CA LEU A 65 6.58 -4.43 18.44
C LEU A 65 7.72 -3.80 17.62
N ASN A 66 7.47 -3.50 16.35
CA ASN A 66 8.51 -2.98 15.45
C ASN A 66 8.07 -1.71 14.74
N GLY A 67 9.05 -0.91 14.32
CA GLY A 67 8.80 0.29 13.56
C GLY A 67 8.63 1.54 14.42
N ASN A 68 8.20 2.60 13.78
CA ASN A 68 7.79 3.86 14.40
C ASN A 68 6.49 4.36 13.77
N LEU A 69 5.56 4.78 14.60
CA LEU A 69 4.35 5.46 14.20
C LEU A 69 4.61 6.96 14.19
N TYR A 70 4.14 7.63 13.16
CA TYR A 70 4.06 9.08 13.06
C TYR A 70 2.59 9.47 12.92
N THR A 71 2.08 10.25 13.85
CA THR A 71 0.71 10.78 13.80
C THR A 71 0.62 11.99 12.91
N LYS A 72 -0.59 12.40 12.57
CA LYS A 72 -0.84 13.62 11.78
C LYS A 72 -0.19 14.85 12.43
N GLU A 73 -0.33 14.97 13.75
CA GLU A 73 0.23 16.09 14.52
C GLU A 73 1.76 16.11 14.49
N GLU A 74 2.40 14.95 14.58
CA GLU A 74 3.85 14.82 14.49
C GLU A 74 4.35 15.17 13.08
N ILE A 75 3.63 14.73 12.04
CA ILE A 75 3.97 15.06 10.66
C ILE A 75 3.82 16.57 10.43
N ASN A 76 2.74 17.19 10.90
CA ASN A 76 2.54 18.64 10.79
C ASN A 76 3.66 19.43 11.50
N LYS A 77 4.08 19.02 12.70
CA LYS A 77 5.22 19.65 13.37
C LYS A 77 6.49 19.59 12.52
N VAL A 78 6.72 18.47 11.83
CA VAL A 78 7.85 18.30 10.92
C VAL A 78 7.73 19.21 9.69
N LEU A 79 6.54 19.31 9.10
CA LEU A 79 6.29 20.15 7.92
C LEU A 79 6.50 21.64 8.21
N HIS A 80 6.11 22.10 9.41
CA HIS A 80 6.23 23.49 9.84
C HIS A 80 7.60 23.83 10.46
N SER A 81 8.52 22.84 10.55
CA SER A 81 9.87 23.04 11.10
C SER A 81 10.88 23.30 9.99
N GLU A 82 11.77 24.29 10.20
CA GLU A 82 12.88 24.59 9.27
C GLU A 82 13.83 23.39 9.10
N SER A 83 14.09 22.63 10.16
CA SER A 83 14.94 21.42 10.14
C SER A 83 14.18 20.14 9.78
N GLY A 84 12.86 20.16 9.72
CA GLY A 84 12.02 18.98 9.63
C GLY A 84 12.39 18.05 8.48
N ARG A 85 12.76 18.60 7.33
CA ARG A 85 13.19 17.81 6.16
C ARG A 85 14.46 17.00 6.44
N TYR A 86 15.33 17.44 7.32
CA TYR A 86 16.58 16.75 7.67
C TYR A 86 16.36 15.73 8.80
N ASP A 87 15.52 16.06 9.76
CA ASP A 87 15.31 15.29 10.98
C ASP A 87 14.32 14.12 10.82
N PHE A 88 13.41 14.22 9.86
CA PHE A 88 12.43 13.17 9.62
C PHE A 88 13.08 11.91 9.07
N ARG A 89 12.92 10.79 9.78
CA ARG A 89 13.65 9.54 9.50
C ARG A 89 13.02 8.65 8.45
N SER A 90 11.69 8.67 8.33
CA SER A 90 11.01 7.86 7.32
C SER A 90 11.20 8.47 5.94
N ARG A 91 11.62 7.67 4.98
CA ARG A 91 11.89 8.11 3.59
C ARG A 91 11.38 7.08 2.62
N ASP A 92 10.66 7.50 1.62
CA ASP A 92 10.41 6.68 0.44
C ASP A 92 11.58 6.80 -0.55
N ARG A 93 12.54 5.88 -0.43
CA ARG A 93 13.74 5.88 -1.30
C ARG A 93 13.43 5.42 -2.71
N SER A 94 12.40 4.63 -2.89
CA SER A 94 11.96 4.11 -4.18
C SER A 94 11.14 5.13 -4.96
N GLY A 95 10.36 5.96 -4.24
CA GLY A 95 9.33 6.83 -4.80
C GLY A 95 8.06 6.09 -5.24
N HIS A 96 8.05 4.74 -5.18
CA HIS A 96 6.92 3.95 -5.64
C HIS A 96 5.67 4.19 -4.76
N GLY A 97 5.78 4.09 -3.44
CA GLY A 97 4.67 4.32 -2.54
C GLY A 97 4.13 5.75 -2.60
N THR A 98 5.02 6.75 -2.76
CA THR A 98 4.66 8.16 -2.98
C THR A 98 3.82 8.31 -4.26
N HIS A 99 4.26 7.70 -5.36
CA HIS A 99 3.54 7.72 -6.64
C HIS A 99 2.16 7.05 -6.53
N VAL A 100 2.10 5.88 -5.92
CA VAL A 100 0.84 5.15 -5.70
C VAL A 100 -0.12 5.97 -4.83
N ALA A 101 0.35 6.53 -3.72
CA ALA A 101 -0.46 7.35 -2.83
C ALA A 101 -0.99 8.60 -3.54
N SER A 102 -0.16 9.24 -4.39
CA SER A 102 -0.57 10.41 -5.19
C SER A 102 -1.71 10.06 -6.17
N ILE A 103 -1.61 8.93 -6.87
CA ILE A 103 -2.69 8.47 -7.76
C ILE A 103 -3.97 8.20 -6.97
N CYS A 104 -3.87 7.56 -5.80
CA CYS A 104 -5.03 7.21 -5.00
C CYS A 104 -5.71 8.43 -4.38
N ALA A 105 -4.95 9.25 -3.65
CA ALA A 105 -5.50 10.30 -2.79
C ALA A 105 -4.69 11.61 -2.79
N GLY A 106 -3.81 11.84 -3.76
CA GLY A 106 -3.19 13.14 -3.98
C GLY A 106 -4.20 14.21 -4.37
N ILE A 107 -3.82 15.47 -4.37
CA ILE A 107 -4.70 16.61 -4.74
C ILE A 107 -5.39 16.37 -6.08
N ASN A 108 -4.68 15.78 -7.04
CA ASN A 108 -5.20 15.44 -8.37
C ASN A 108 -5.55 13.95 -8.51
N GLY A 109 -5.53 13.19 -7.42
CA GLY A 109 -5.79 11.76 -7.40
C GLY A 109 -7.27 11.39 -7.60
N VAL A 110 -7.53 10.11 -7.42
CA VAL A 110 -8.90 9.57 -7.56
C VAL A 110 -9.80 10.07 -6.42
N ALA A 111 -9.31 10.06 -5.17
CA ALA A 111 -10.03 10.46 -3.96
C ALA A 111 -9.32 11.63 -3.26
N PRO A 112 -9.37 12.86 -3.82
CA PRO A 112 -8.57 13.98 -3.35
C PRO A 112 -8.90 14.48 -1.94
N GLU A 113 -10.09 14.18 -1.41
CA GLU A 113 -10.50 14.56 -0.06
C GLU A 113 -10.41 13.40 0.95
N ALA A 114 -9.91 12.22 0.54
CA ALA A 114 -9.60 11.14 1.47
C ALA A 114 -8.35 11.48 2.29
N GLU A 115 -8.30 10.96 3.53
CA GLU A 115 -7.08 10.98 4.32
C GLU A 115 -6.31 9.66 4.15
N LEU A 116 -4.99 9.73 4.27
CA LEU A 116 -4.10 8.61 4.03
C LEU A 116 -3.68 7.92 5.33
N ILE A 117 -3.78 6.59 5.35
CA ILE A 117 -3.04 5.74 6.29
C ILE A 117 -1.93 5.05 5.51
N VAL A 118 -0.68 5.30 5.87
CA VAL A 118 0.45 4.74 5.14
C VAL A 118 1.21 3.76 6.01
N VAL A 119 1.52 2.58 5.45
CA VAL A 119 2.44 1.65 6.08
C VAL A 119 3.62 1.42 5.14
N LYS A 120 4.79 1.85 5.60
CA LYS A 120 6.04 1.51 4.94
C LYS A 120 6.47 0.13 5.41
N LEU A 121 6.48 -0.82 4.47
CA LEU A 121 6.90 -2.19 4.74
C LEU A 121 8.39 -2.27 5.05
N GLY A 122 8.74 -3.18 5.95
CA GLY A 122 10.13 -3.41 6.34
C GLY A 122 10.98 -3.88 5.17
N ASP A 123 12.11 -3.22 4.99
CA ASP A 123 13.18 -3.65 4.12
C ASP A 123 13.95 -4.75 4.83
N THR A 124 13.78 -5.97 4.42
CA THR A 124 14.37 -7.10 5.14
C THR A 124 15.76 -7.47 4.67
N ARG A 125 16.14 -7.05 3.46
CA ARG A 125 17.49 -7.22 2.87
C ARG A 125 17.56 -6.35 1.61
N GLU A 126 18.75 -5.99 1.17
CA GLU A 126 18.99 -5.15 -0.03
C GLU A 126 18.35 -5.67 -1.34
N LYS A 127 17.80 -6.89 -1.34
CA LYS A 127 17.17 -7.53 -2.53
C LYS A 127 15.96 -8.41 -2.17
N GLY A 128 15.36 -8.28 -0.99
CA GLY A 128 14.27 -9.16 -0.53
C GLY A 128 12.89 -8.50 -0.56
N PHE A 129 11.88 -9.32 -0.83
CA PHE A 129 10.50 -8.93 -0.60
C PHE A 129 10.20 -8.82 0.90
N PRO A 130 9.27 -7.95 1.32
CA PRO A 130 8.80 -7.92 2.69
C PRO A 130 8.27 -9.30 3.09
N ARG A 131 8.45 -9.66 4.34
CA ARG A 131 7.89 -10.91 4.85
C ARG A 131 6.36 -10.85 4.84
N THR A 132 5.72 -11.95 4.55
CA THR A 132 4.24 -12.06 4.60
C THR A 132 3.67 -11.61 5.95
N THR A 133 4.38 -11.88 7.05
CA THR A 133 3.99 -11.42 8.39
C THR A 133 4.01 -9.90 8.53
N GLN A 134 4.92 -9.20 7.86
CA GLN A 134 4.96 -7.73 7.86
C GLN A 134 3.76 -7.15 7.12
N LEU A 135 3.38 -7.77 6.02
CA LEU A 135 2.18 -7.38 5.27
C LEU A 135 0.89 -7.66 6.07
N MET A 136 0.82 -8.82 6.72
CA MET A 136 -0.33 -9.16 7.57
C MET A 136 -0.48 -8.18 8.74
N THR A 137 0.62 -7.84 9.42
CA THR A 137 0.59 -6.85 10.51
C THR A 137 0.26 -5.45 10.01
N ALA A 138 0.75 -5.07 8.82
CA ALA A 138 0.41 -3.80 8.18
C ALA A 138 -1.09 -3.69 7.91
N LEU A 139 -1.68 -4.73 7.32
CA LEU A 139 -3.11 -4.76 7.06
C LEU A 139 -3.93 -4.72 8.36
N GLN A 140 -3.53 -5.50 9.38
CA GLN A 140 -4.20 -5.46 10.68
C GLN A 140 -4.13 -4.08 11.34
N TYR A 141 -2.98 -3.41 11.24
CA TYR A 141 -2.82 -2.03 11.74
C TYR A 141 -3.81 -1.08 11.05
N VAL A 142 -3.85 -1.10 9.72
CA VAL A 142 -4.77 -0.25 8.95
C VAL A 142 -6.22 -0.44 9.37
N ILE A 143 -6.64 -1.68 9.55
CA ILE A 143 -8.01 -1.99 10.02
C ILE A 143 -8.25 -1.48 11.44
N ASN A 144 -7.29 -1.64 12.34
CA ASN A 144 -7.42 -1.13 13.70
C ASN A 144 -7.59 0.40 13.72
N GLU A 145 -6.77 1.14 12.97
CA GLU A 145 -6.87 2.60 12.86
C GLU A 145 -8.22 3.04 12.29
N ALA A 146 -8.65 2.43 11.20
CA ALA A 146 -9.93 2.75 10.58
C ALA A 146 -11.12 2.46 11.51
N SER A 147 -11.06 1.31 12.20
CA SER A 147 -12.09 0.92 13.18
C SER A 147 -12.16 1.85 14.39
N GLN A 148 -11.01 2.22 14.95
CA GLN A 148 -10.94 3.17 16.07
C GLN A 148 -11.47 4.55 15.69
N ALA A 149 -11.18 5.00 14.48
CA ALA A 149 -11.70 6.25 13.95
C ALA A 149 -13.17 6.18 13.50
N GLY A 150 -13.78 4.99 13.46
CA GLY A 150 -15.14 4.78 12.99
C GLY A 150 -15.36 5.12 11.53
N ARG A 151 -14.33 4.98 10.68
CA ARG A 151 -14.33 5.41 9.28
C ARG A 151 -14.08 4.24 8.33
N PRO A 152 -14.74 4.22 7.15
CA PRO A 152 -14.46 3.22 6.13
C PRO A 152 -13.04 3.40 5.55
N VAL A 153 -12.46 2.29 5.07
CA VAL A 153 -11.13 2.28 4.46
C VAL A 153 -11.10 1.47 3.17
N ALA A 154 -10.43 2.02 2.16
CA ALA A 154 -10.00 1.31 0.97
C ALA A 154 -8.48 1.09 1.05
N VAL A 155 -8.03 -0.15 0.91
CA VAL A 155 -6.62 -0.52 1.06
C VAL A 155 -6.01 -0.84 -0.29
N ASN A 156 -4.88 -0.24 -0.61
CA ASN A 156 -4.05 -0.59 -1.74
C ASN A 156 -2.78 -1.30 -1.27
N ILE A 157 -2.51 -2.46 -1.87
CA ILE A 157 -1.31 -3.25 -1.67
C ILE A 157 -0.64 -3.44 -3.02
N SER A 158 0.42 -2.66 -3.27
CA SER A 158 1.18 -2.76 -4.53
C SER A 158 2.44 -3.62 -4.35
N TYR A 159 2.28 -4.70 -3.60
CA TYR A 159 3.29 -5.73 -3.39
C TYR A 159 2.75 -7.08 -3.82
N GLY A 160 3.57 -7.84 -4.53
CA GLY A 160 3.25 -9.19 -4.93
C GLY A 160 4.49 -10.06 -5.04
N HIS A 161 4.28 -11.36 -5.04
CA HIS A 161 5.28 -12.38 -5.34
C HIS A 161 4.62 -13.50 -6.14
N ASN A 162 5.43 -14.29 -6.82
CA ASN A 162 4.96 -15.41 -7.64
C ASN A 162 4.96 -16.76 -6.90
N TYR A 163 4.99 -16.74 -5.57
CA TYR A 163 4.98 -17.96 -4.76
C TYR A 163 3.54 -18.46 -4.54
N GLY A 164 3.41 -19.78 -4.51
CA GLY A 164 2.16 -20.43 -4.23
C GLY A 164 1.46 -20.99 -5.47
N ASP A 165 0.29 -21.54 -5.26
CA ASP A 165 -0.52 -22.19 -6.31
C ASP A 165 -1.39 -21.24 -7.13
N HIS A 166 -1.35 -19.95 -6.84
CA HIS A 166 -2.14 -18.87 -7.46
C HIS A 166 -3.66 -19.12 -7.44
N ARG A 167 -4.15 -19.82 -6.40
CA ARG A 167 -5.56 -20.17 -6.24
C ARG A 167 -6.26 -19.48 -5.07
N GLY A 168 -5.56 -18.58 -4.39
CA GLY A 168 -6.11 -17.91 -3.21
C GLY A 168 -6.06 -18.76 -1.94
N ASN A 169 -5.21 -19.78 -1.87
CA ASN A 169 -5.18 -20.76 -0.79
C ASN A 169 -4.04 -20.54 0.21
N SER A 170 -3.07 -19.70 -0.10
CA SER A 170 -1.98 -19.40 0.82
C SER A 170 -2.49 -18.73 2.10
N LEU A 171 -1.72 -18.80 3.18
CA LEU A 171 -2.08 -18.19 4.45
C LEU A 171 -2.35 -16.68 4.31
N LEU A 172 -1.52 -15.98 3.55
CA LEU A 172 -1.69 -14.55 3.28
C LEU A 172 -2.99 -14.26 2.53
N GLU A 173 -3.26 -14.98 1.45
CA GLU A 173 -4.46 -14.78 0.61
C GLU A 173 -5.75 -15.05 1.40
N ARG A 174 -5.75 -16.09 2.22
CA ARG A 174 -6.88 -16.40 3.12
C ARG A 174 -7.05 -15.32 4.18
N PHE A 175 -5.97 -14.84 4.76
CA PHE A 175 -6.00 -13.75 5.74
C PHE A 175 -6.60 -12.47 5.14
N ILE A 176 -6.13 -12.06 3.95
CA ILE A 176 -6.66 -10.88 3.24
C ILE A 176 -8.15 -11.04 2.97
N SER A 177 -8.57 -12.20 2.46
CA SER A 177 -9.97 -12.49 2.17
C SER A 177 -10.85 -12.44 3.44
N GLN A 178 -10.37 -12.99 4.54
CA GLN A 178 -11.08 -12.95 5.82
C GLN A 178 -11.21 -11.52 6.35
N ILE A 179 -10.14 -10.72 6.31
CA ILE A 179 -10.16 -9.30 6.70
C ILE A 179 -11.20 -8.55 5.86
N ALA A 180 -11.15 -8.66 4.53
CA ALA A 180 -12.07 -7.97 3.64
C ALA A 180 -13.54 -8.34 3.93
N GLN A 181 -13.81 -9.62 4.18
CA GLN A 181 -15.14 -10.10 4.49
C GLN A 181 -15.63 -9.66 5.87
N GLN A 182 -14.78 -9.74 6.90
CA GLN A 182 -15.14 -9.44 8.28
C GLN A 182 -15.37 -7.94 8.49
N TRP A 183 -14.51 -7.11 7.94
CA TRP A 183 -14.52 -5.66 8.14
C TRP A 183 -15.24 -4.90 7.03
N LYS A 184 -15.75 -5.60 6.00
CA LYS A 184 -16.47 -5.00 4.85
C LYS A 184 -15.67 -3.87 4.19
N CYS A 185 -14.36 -4.01 4.13
CA CYS A 185 -13.46 -3.07 3.48
C CYS A 185 -13.04 -3.54 2.09
N THR A 186 -12.67 -2.61 1.22
CA THR A 186 -12.13 -2.90 -0.11
C THR A 186 -10.62 -3.05 -0.02
N ILE A 187 -10.08 -4.16 -0.50
CA ILE A 187 -8.64 -4.39 -0.59
C ILE A 187 -8.29 -4.63 -2.05
N CYS A 188 -7.45 -3.75 -2.62
CA CYS A 188 -6.95 -3.84 -3.98
C CYS A 188 -5.49 -4.33 -3.95
N ILE A 189 -5.19 -5.35 -4.73
CA ILE A 189 -3.86 -5.95 -4.81
C ILE A 189 -3.40 -5.92 -6.26
N GLY A 190 -2.17 -5.45 -6.49
CA GLY A 190 -1.55 -5.49 -7.82
C GLY A 190 -1.27 -6.93 -8.26
N THR A 191 -1.55 -7.23 -9.52
CA THR A 191 -1.30 -8.56 -10.12
C THR A 191 0.14 -8.75 -10.58
N GLY A 192 0.99 -7.75 -10.41
CA GLY A 192 2.40 -7.75 -10.79
C GLY A 192 2.68 -7.16 -12.18
N ASN A 193 3.96 -6.92 -12.45
CA ASN A 193 4.46 -6.28 -13.68
C ASN A 193 5.23 -7.25 -14.58
N GLU A 194 5.11 -8.56 -14.35
CA GLU A 194 6.01 -9.57 -14.90
C GLU A 194 5.45 -10.33 -16.11
N GLY A 195 4.42 -9.78 -16.76
CA GLY A 195 3.78 -10.42 -17.92
C GLY A 195 4.73 -10.80 -19.05
N ASN A 196 5.83 -10.06 -19.22
CA ASN A 196 6.85 -10.31 -20.25
C ASN A 196 8.08 -11.07 -19.72
N SER A 197 8.11 -11.47 -18.44
CA SER A 197 9.30 -12.10 -17.83
C SER A 197 9.42 -13.60 -18.11
N GLY A 198 8.46 -14.19 -18.82
CA GLY A 198 8.49 -15.62 -19.16
C GLY A 198 8.21 -16.56 -17.97
N LYS A 199 7.70 -16.04 -16.85
CA LYS A 199 7.44 -16.82 -15.63
C LYS A 199 6.16 -17.67 -15.68
N HIS A 200 5.42 -17.63 -16.79
CA HIS A 200 4.22 -18.42 -16.99
C HIS A 200 4.33 -19.28 -18.22
N LYS A 201 3.91 -20.53 -18.09
CA LYS A 201 3.74 -21.44 -19.22
C LYS A 201 2.36 -22.12 -19.13
N GLN A 202 1.60 -22.04 -20.19
CA GLN A 202 0.34 -22.76 -20.35
C GLN A 202 0.46 -23.76 -21.51
N GLY A 203 -0.05 -24.96 -21.33
CA GLY A 203 -0.08 -25.98 -22.37
C GLY A 203 -1.09 -27.07 -22.07
N LYS A 204 -1.43 -27.87 -23.07
CA LYS A 204 -2.21 -29.11 -22.92
C LYS A 204 -1.30 -30.30 -23.13
N LEU A 205 -1.32 -31.24 -22.20
CA LEU A 205 -0.65 -32.53 -22.34
C LEU A 205 -1.58 -33.43 -23.18
N ILE A 206 -1.26 -33.64 -24.46
CA ILE A 206 -2.19 -34.29 -25.35
C ILE A 206 -1.89 -35.76 -25.57
N LYS A 207 -0.69 -36.23 -25.62
CA LYS A 207 -0.29 -37.64 -25.73
C LYS A 207 1.22 -37.87 -25.71
N GLU A 208 2.02 -36.82 -25.76
CA GLU A 208 3.46 -36.91 -25.82
C GLU A 208 4.09 -36.21 -24.63
N GLU A 209 5.30 -36.63 -24.29
CA GLU A 209 6.09 -36.00 -23.22
C GLU A 209 6.44 -34.56 -23.63
N GLN A 210 6.06 -33.58 -22.78
CA GLN A 210 6.48 -32.19 -22.96
C GLN A 210 7.59 -31.88 -21.97
N LYS A 211 8.73 -31.43 -22.49
CA LYS A 211 9.83 -30.92 -21.66
C LYS A 211 9.67 -29.43 -21.45
N ILE A 212 9.60 -29.01 -20.20
CA ILE A 212 9.59 -27.60 -19.82
C ILE A 212 10.93 -27.34 -19.12
N LEU A 213 11.72 -26.42 -19.69
CA LEU A 213 12.91 -25.91 -19.01
C LEU A 213 12.49 -24.87 -17.99
N LEU A 214 12.87 -25.07 -16.74
CA LEU A 214 12.73 -24.13 -15.64
C LEU A 214 14.12 -23.61 -15.30
N ASP A 215 14.30 -22.30 -15.42
CA ASP A 215 15.49 -21.62 -14.96
C ASP A 215 15.17 -20.98 -13.60
N ILE A 216 15.79 -21.52 -12.55
CA ILE A 216 15.56 -21.07 -11.17
C ILE A 216 16.76 -20.23 -10.77
N ALA A 217 16.51 -18.95 -10.46
CA ALA A 217 17.57 -18.07 -10.01
C ALA A 217 18.21 -18.55 -8.69
N PRO A 218 19.51 -18.30 -8.48
CA PRO A 218 20.19 -18.69 -7.26
C PRO A 218 19.62 -17.90 -6.08
N PHE A 219 18.83 -18.37 -5.26
CA PHE A 219 18.10 -17.82 -4.10
C PHE A 219 16.55 -17.90 -4.19
N GLU A 220 16.00 -18.44 -5.27
CA GLU A 220 14.62 -18.86 -5.32
C GLU A 220 14.53 -20.30 -4.80
N GLN A 221 13.66 -20.54 -3.80
CA GLN A 221 13.38 -21.87 -3.24
C GLN A 221 12.00 -22.34 -3.68
#